data_8e2772696b60ba1843a207671519048e
#
_entry.id   8e2772696b60ba1843a207671519048e
#
_cell.length_a   1.000
_cell.length_b   1.000
_cell.length_c   1.000
_cell.angle_alpha   90.00
_cell.angle_beta   90.00
_cell.angle_gamma   90.00
#
_symmetry.space_group_name_H-M   'P 1'
#
loop_
_entity.id
_entity.type
_entity.pdbx_description
1 polymer ?
#
loop_
_entity_poly.entity_id
_entity_poly.type
_entity_poly.pdbx_seq_one_letter_code
_entity_poly.pdbx_strand_id
1 'polypeptide(L)'
;MRKRLRTVMFGIGLMILLAQPAFAEELGQANITPDMTMQEIRSDPVMQQSGLFLYGSFGEGTQWTRSRLENQTLQEYAWGQTVPETTAALNLAAQNVKDGVQVTWQVYSPEETEVDPSLGCVQLFYFPGSDPDGKYAIVMGGNALTINGTFGEGLPTAWELHEKGYTVFVLRYRAWTDLGDNAPLQDLGNAVNF
;
A
#
# COMPACT_ATOMS: atom_id res chain seq x y z
N MET A 1 8.61 -65.96 -2.43
CA MET A 1 8.80 -64.53 -2.78
C MET A 1 7.85 -63.68 -1.92
N ARG A 2 8.36 -63.03 -0.88
CA ARG A 2 7.56 -62.15 0.01
C ARG A 2 7.74 -60.70 -0.42
N LYS A 3 6.69 -60.07 -0.93
CA LYS A 3 6.64 -58.63 -1.23
C LYS A 3 6.50 -57.87 0.08
N ARG A 4 7.47 -57.04 0.41
CA ARG A 4 7.39 -56.08 1.52
C ARG A 4 6.62 -54.83 1.06
N LEU A 5 5.48 -54.60 1.68
CA LEU A 5 4.69 -53.40 1.56
C LEU A 5 5.43 -52.30 2.35
N ARG A 6 5.87 -51.24 1.68
CA ARG A 6 6.39 -50.03 2.34
C ARG A 6 5.21 -49.07 2.56
N THR A 7 4.84 -48.94 3.82
CA THR A 7 3.89 -47.93 4.25
C THR A 7 4.58 -46.56 4.22
N VAL A 8 4.14 -45.67 3.33
CA VAL A 8 4.56 -44.30 3.34
C VAL A 8 3.58 -43.54 4.25
N MET A 9 4.04 -43.16 5.42
CA MET A 9 3.30 -42.23 6.30
C MET A 9 3.43 -40.83 5.72
N PHE A 10 2.32 -40.29 5.17
CA PHE A 10 2.16 -38.89 4.91
C PHE A 10 1.90 -38.20 6.26
N GLY A 11 2.90 -37.50 6.77
CA GLY A 11 2.72 -36.55 7.86
C GLY A 11 1.99 -35.32 7.35
N ILE A 12 0.71 -35.23 7.64
CA ILE A 12 -0.06 -33.99 7.47
C ILE A 12 0.41 -33.07 8.60
N GLY A 13 1.34 -32.18 8.28
CA GLY A 13 1.69 -31.06 9.13
C GLY A 13 0.50 -30.08 9.15
N LEU A 14 -0.31 -30.19 10.21
CA LEU A 14 -1.34 -29.21 10.53
C LEU A 14 -0.61 -27.93 10.96
N MET A 15 -0.38 -27.01 10.00
CA MET A 15 0.00 -25.64 10.31
C MET A 15 -1.22 -24.97 10.94
N ILE A 16 -1.27 -24.99 12.27
CA ILE A 16 -2.20 -24.15 13.03
C ILE A 16 -1.71 -22.72 12.82
N LEU A 17 -2.33 -22.00 11.87
CA LEU A 17 -2.31 -20.53 11.88
C LEU A 17 -2.99 -20.12 13.18
N LEU A 18 -2.20 -19.82 14.19
CA LEU A 18 -2.67 -19.09 15.34
C LEU A 18 -3.00 -17.67 14.83
N ALA A 19 -4.24 -17.47 14.43
CA ALA A 19 -4.79 -16.13 14.34
C ALA A 19 -4.52 -15.47 15.71
N GLN A 20 -3.77 -14.40 15.72
CA GLN A 20 -3.57 -13.57 16.89
C GLN A 20 -4.72 -12.56 16.97
N PRO A 21 -5.79 -12.82 17.69
CA PRO A 21 -6.87 -11.83 17.85
C PRO A 21 -6.53 -10.73 18.87
N ALA A 22 -5.35 -10.79 19.50
CA ALA A 22 -5.04 -9.93 20.64
C ALA A 22 -4.37 -8.59 20.27
N PHE A 23 -3.96 -8.36 19.03
CA PHE A 23 -3.27 -7.12 18.64
C PHE A 23 -4.18 -5.99 18.16
N ALA A 24 -5.41 -6.29 17.75
CA ALA A 24 -6.31 -5.27 17.20
C ALA A 24 -6.92 -4.37 18.31
N GLU A 25 -6.96 -4.82 19.55
CA GLU A 25 -7.60 -4.10 20.64
C GLU A 25 -6.69 -3.05 21.31
N GLU A 26 -5.38 -3.07 21.04
CA GLU A 26 -4.39 -2.13 21.59
C GLU A 26 -3.97 -1.01 20.63
N LEU A 27 -4.36 -1.08 19.37
CA LEU A 27 -4.00 -0.06 18.39
C LEU A 27 -4.90 1.18 18.60
N GLY A 28 -4.39 2.14 19.34
CA GLY A 28 -4.99 3.45 19.48
C GLY A 28 -5.34 4.07 18.13
N GLN A 29 -6.23 5.04 18.14
CA GLN A 29 -6.68 5.65 16.87
C GLN A 29 -5.55 6.46 16.24
N ALA A 30 -5.11 6.06 15.04
CA ALA A 30 -4.44 6.98 14.17
C ALA A 30 -5.44 8.09 13.85
N ASN A 31 -5.27 9.21 14.46
CA ASN A 31 -6.03 10.43 14.18
C ASN A 31 -5.07 11.38 13.49
N ILE A 32 -4.88 11.16 12.19
CA ILE A 32 -3.94 11.93 11.38
C ILE A 32 -4.45 13.34 11.24
N THR A 33 -3.58 14.30 11.52
CA THR A 33 -3.86 15.73 11.35
C THR A 33 -2.82 16.38 10.42
N PRO A 34 -3.15 17.50 9.78
CA PRO A 34 -2.21 18.22 8.91
C PRO A 34 -0.92 18.66 9.57
N ASP A 35 -0.93 18.87 10.89
CA ASP A 35 0.23 19.34 11.65
C ASP A 35 1.20 18.19 12.04
N MET A 36 0.78 16.95 11.91
CA MET A 36 1.67 15.81 12.17
C MET A 36 2.79 15.75 11.14
N THR A 37 3.99 15.50 11.60
CA THR A 37 5.13 15.26 10.71
C THR A 37 4.96 13.93 9.98
N MET A 38 5.56 13.80 8.81
CA MET A 38 5.56 12.54 8.07
C MET A 38 6.21 11.42 8.87
N GLN A 39 7.17 11.75 9.76
CA GLN A 39 7.76 10.77 10.66
C GLN A 39 6.77 10.27 11.71
N GLU A 40 6.00 11.16 12.33
CA GLU A 40 4.96 10.78 13.29
C GLU A 40 3.91 9.87 12.63
N ILE A 41 3.42 10.26 11.45
CA ILE A 41 2.46 9.45 10.70
C ILE A 41 3.02 8.05 10.38
N ARG A 42 4.26 7.98 9.89
CA ARG A 42 4.93 6.71 9.56
C ARG A 42 5.21 5.84 10.77
N SER A 43 5.41 6.45 11.94
CA SER A 43 5.71 5.75 13.18
C SER A 43 4.45 5.32 13.94
N ASP A 44 3.28 5.80 13.52
CA ASP A 44 2.01 5.38 14.11
C ASP A 44 1.77 3.88 13.87
N PRO A 45 1.47 3.08 14.90
CA PRO A 45 1.34 1.64 14.78
C PRO A 45 0.27 1.19 13.78
N VAL A 46 -0.86 1.92 13.68
CA VAL A 46 -1.92 1.63 12.72
C VAL A 46 -1.45 1.90 11.30
N MET A 47 -0.73 3.01 11.11
CA MET A 47 -0.18 3.36 9.80
C MET A 47 0.94 2.41 9.38
N GLN A 48 1.75 1.90 10.31
CA GLN A 48 2.72 0.83 10.01
C GLN A 48 2.02 -0.45 9.58
N GLN A 49 0.95 -0.84 10.25
CA GLN A 49 0.17 -2.02 9.89
C GLN A 49 -0.56 -1.85 8.55
N SER A 50 -0.87 -0.64 8.13
CA SER A 50 -1.50 -0.38 6.83
C SER A 50 -0.63 -0.82 5.64
N GLY A 51 0.69 -0.88 5.80
CA GLY A 51 1.63 -1.16 4.71
C GLY A 51 1.87 0.03 3.76
N LEU A 52 1.19 1.15 3.95
CA LEU A 52 1.32 2.34 3.09
C LEU A 52 2.76 2.90 3.05
N PHE A 53 3.55 2.65 4.10
CA PHE A 53 4.89 3.21 4.28
C PHE A 53 6.01 2.16 4.23
N LEU A 54 5.72 0.93 3.85
CA LEU A 54 6.73 -0.15 3.79
C LEU A 54 7.89 0.19 2.87
N TYR A 55 7.60 0.84 1.76
CA TYR A 55 8.59 1.35 0.84
C TYR A 55 8.52 2.86 0.83
N GLY A 56 9.64 3.55 0.75
CA GLY A 56 9.66 5.01 0.68
C GLY A 56 8.63 5.53 -0.33
N SER A 57 7.85 6.55 0.03
CA SER A 57 6.79 7.11 -0.84
C SER A 57 7.34 7.74 -2.12
N PHE A 58 8.65 7.80 -2.24
CA PHE A 58 9.42 8.32 -3.34
C PHE A 58 10.33 7.21 -3.79
N GLY A 59 10.42 6.98 -5.07
CA GLY A 59 11.25 5.97 -5.66
C GLY A 59 12.61 5.92 -4.96
N GLU A 60 13.01 4.73 -4.53
CA GLU A 60 14.35 4.51 -3.97
C GLU A 60 15.35 4.93 -5.03
N GLY A 61 16.15 5.91 -4.77
CA GLY A 61 17.19 6.40 -5.71
C GLY A 61 17.47 7.88 -5.59
N THR A 62 16.54 8.66 -5.11
CA THR A 62 16.81 10.07 -4.86
C THR A 62 17.09 10.27 -3.37
N GLN A 63 18.37 10.47 -3.02
CA GLN A 63 18.79 10.96 -1.68
C GLN A 63 18.10 12.28 -1.28
N TRP A 64 17.19 12.73 -2.09
CA TRP A 64 16.52 14.03 -1.95
C TRP A 64 15.69 14.13 -0.70
N THR A 65 15.47 13.02 0.02
CA THR A 65 14.18 13.07 0.62
C THR A 65 14.04 12.52 2.02
N ARG A 66 14.82 11.57 2.47
CA ARG A 66 14.50 10.96 3.77
C ARG A 66 14.53 11.96 4.92
N SER A 67 15.61 12.66 5.13
CA SER A 67 15.73 13.54 6.30
C SER A 67 14.93 14.83 6.19
N ARG A 68 14.72 15.32 4.97
CA ARG A 68 13.96 16.56 4.75
C ARG A 68 12.45 16.34 4.85
N LEU A 69 11.98 15.19 4.41
CA LEU A 69 10.56 14.84 4.42
C LEU A 69 10.09 14.34 5.78
N GLU A 70 10.94 13.66 6.53
CA GLU A 70 10.59 13.14 7.85
C GLU A 70 10.17 14.26 8.81
N ASN A 71 10.78 15.43 8.70
CA ASN A 71 10.48 16.59 9.53
C ASN A 71 9.40 17.53 8.99
N GLN A 72 8.92 17.31 7.75
CA GLN A 72 7.82 18.09 7.20
C GLN A 72 6.50 17.63 7.78
N THR A 73 5.63 18.58 8.06
CA THR A 73 4.24 18.26 8.39
C THR A 73 3.50 17.75 7.16
N LEU A 74 2.38 17.04 7.36
CA LEU A 74 1.54 16.62 6.26
C LEU A 74 1.10 17.82 5.41
N GLN A 75 0.82 18.96 6.04
CA GLN A 75 0.45 20.19 5.36
C GLN A 75 1.55 20.73 4.44
N GLU A 76 2.80 20.67 4.88
CA GLU A 76 3.95 21.10 4.07
C GLU A 76 4.26 20.12 2.94
N TYR A 77 3.94 18.86 3.16
CA TYR A 77 4.24 17.75 2.26
C TYR A 77 3.18 17.56 1.17
N ALA A 78 1.91 17.51 1.54
CA ALA A 78 0.79 17.40 0.62
C ALA A 78 0.45 18.81 0.10
N TRP A 79 0.94 19.18 -1.02
CA TRP A 79 0.80 20.48 -1.71
C TRP A 79 -0.52 21.20 -1.39
N GLY A 80 -0.52 21.94 -0.31
CA GLY A 80 -1.53 22.86 0.24
C GLY A 80 -3.01 22.65 -0.11
N GLN A 81 -3.34 22.47 -1.37
CA GLN A 81 -4.72 22.32 -1.85
C GLN A 81 -5.30 20.91 -1.64
N THR A 82 -4.45 19.90 -1.46
CA THR A 82 -4.88 18.49 -1.35
C THR A 82 -4.77 17.95 0.07
N VAL A 83 -4.43 18.79 1.03
CA VAL A 83 -4.25 18.41 2.44
C VAL A 83 -5.50 17.80 3.07
N PRO A 84 -6.70 18.40 2.91
CA PRO A 84 -7.91 17.83 3.49
C PRO A 84 -8.20 16.40 2.97
N GLU A 85 -8.14 16.21 1.66
CA GLU A 85 -8.42 14.92 1.01
C GLU A 85 -7.36 13.88 1.34
N THR A 86 -6.08 14.28 1.36
CA THR A 86 -4.98 13.40 1.76
C THR A 86 -5.13 12.97 3.22
N THR A 87 -5.46 13.90 4.12
CA THR A 87 -5.71 13.61 5.53
C THR A 87 -6.89 12.66 5.70
N ALA A 88 -7.98 12.90 4.97
CA ALA A 88 -9.16 12.04 5.00
C ALA A 88 -8.85 10.63 4.50
N ALA A 89 -8.12 10.50 3.39
CA ALA A 89 -7.70 9.21 2.86
C ALA A 89 -6.81 8.41 3.84
N LEU A 90 -5.87 9.08 4.50
CA LEU A 90 -5.03 8.45 5.52
C LEU A 90 -5.84 7.98 6.74
N ASN A 91 -6.79 8.79 7.20
CA ASN A 91 -7.67 8.42 8.30
C ASN A 91 -8.62 7.26 7.92
N LEU A 92 -9.12 7.23 6.68
CA LEU A 92 -9.89 6.10 6.17
C LEU A 92 -9.05 4.82 6.13
N ALA A 93 -7.81 4.89 5.64
CA ALA A 93 -6.90 3.75 5.65
C ALA A 93 -6.65 3.25 7.09
N ALA A 94 -6.43 4.16 8.03
CA ALA A 94 -6.28 3.83 9.44
C ALA A 94 -7.54 3.17 10.03
N GLN A 95 -8.73 3.66 9.69
CA GLN A 95 -9.99 3.05 10.12
C GLN A 95 -10.16 1.65 9.53
N ASN A 96 -9.89 1.48 8.23
CA ASN A 96 -9.94 0.18 7.57
C ASN A 96 -9.03 -0.86 8.25
N VAL A 97 -7.79 -0.46 8.60
CA VAL A 97 -6.87 -1.34 9.34
C VAL A 97 -7.47 -1.80 10.67
N LYS A 98 -8.11 -0.89 11.42
CA LYS A 98 -8.75 -1.23 12.70
C LYS A 98 -9.95 -2.15 12.53
N ASP A 99 -10.67 -1.98 11.43
CA ASP A 99 -11.82 -2.81 11.08
C ASP A 99 -11.38 -4.17 10.48
N GLY A 100 -10.07 -4.44 10.45
CA GLY A 100 -9.50 -5.69 9.93
C GLY A 100 -9.50 -5.77 8.40
N VAL A 101 -9.72 -4.66 7.71
CA VAL A 101 -9.67 -4.59 6.25
C VAL A 101 -8.22 -4.48 5.81
N GLN A 102 -7.80 -5.35 4.90
CA GLN A 102 -6.48 -5.25 4.28
C GLN A 102 -6.46 -4.05 3.33
N VAL A 103 -5.58 -3.10 3.60
CA VAL A 103 -5.50 -1.84 2.82
C VAL A 103 -4.36 -1.82 1.81
N THR A 104 -3.41 -2.75 1.89
CA THR A 104 -2.27 -2.83 0.95
C THR A 104 -2.16 -4.23 0.37
N TRP A 105 -2.02 -4.31 -0.95
CA TRP A 105 -1.87 -5.54 -1.71
C TRP A 105 -0.61 -5.49 -2.54
N GLN A 106 0.19 -6.54 -2.49
CA GLN A 106 1.38 -6.69 -3.31
C GLN A 106 0.99 -7.20 -4.69
N VAL A 107 1.39 -6.50 -5.76
CA VAL A 107 1.00 -6.86 -7.15
C VAL A 107 1.78 -8.06 -7.66
N TYR A 108 3.04 -8.17 -7.30
CA TYR A 108 3.91 -9.27 -7.71
C TYR A 108 4.07 -10.31 -6.60
N SER A 109 4.25 -11.56 -6.98
CA SER A 109 4.42 -12.66 -6.03
C SER A 109 5.76 -12.58 -5.27
N PRO A 110 5.89 -13.28 -4.13
CA PRO A 110 7.18 -13.38 -3.44
C PRO A 110 8.30 -13.95 -4.31
N GLU A 111 7.99 -14.92 -5.18
CA GLU A 111 8.96 -15.55 -6.08
C GLU A 111 9.46 -14.56 -7.14
N GLU A 112 8.58 -13.70 -7.67
CA GLU A 112 8.97 -12.66 -8.62
C GLU A 112 9.83 -11.60 -7.95
N THR A 113 9.48 -11.20 -6.72
CA THR A 113 10.24 -10.19 -5.95
C THR A 113 11.59 -10.73 -5.45
N GLU A 114 11.73 -12.04 -5.27
CA GLU A 114 13.03 -12.66 -4.99
C GLU A 114 13.98 -12.56 -6.19
N VAL A 115 13.45 -12.70 -7.40
CA VAL A 115 14.23 -12.57 -8.65
C VAL A 115 14.54 -11.11 -8.97
N ASP A 116 13.56 -10.23 -8.82
CA ASP A 116 13.69 -8.79 -9.02
C ASP A 116 13.14 -8.02 -7.81
N PRO A 117 14.00 -7.62 -6.86
CA PRO A 117 13.58 -6.88 -5.66
C PRO A 117 12.89 -5.54 -5.95
N SER A 118 13.08 -4.96 -7.14
CA SER A 118 12.41 -3.71 -7.52
C SER A 118 10.88 -3.87 -7.63
N LEU A 119 10.40 -5.08 -7.89
CA LEU A 119 8.97 -5.40 -7.94
C LEU A 119 8.29 -5.31 -6.57
N GLY A 120 9.05 -5.41 -5.49
CA GLY A 120 8.54 -5.32 -4.12
C GLY A 120 7.90 -3.97 -3.79
N CYS A 121 8.26 -2.90 -4.50
CA CYS A 121 7.63 -1.60 -4.28
C CYS A 121 6.27 -1.44 -4.97
N VAL A 122 5.86 -2.37 -5.83
CA VAL A 122 4.61 -2.24 -6.61
C VAL A 122 3.43 -2.75 -5.79
N GLN A 123 2.59 -1.82 -5.36
CA GLN A 123 1.52 -2.07 -4.41
C GLN A 123 0.24 -1.35 -4.83
N LEU A 124 -0.89 -1.97 -4.48
CA LEU A 124 -2.21 -1.35 -4.55
C LEU A 124 -2.66 -0.95 -3.15
N PHE A 125 -3.05 0.31 -2.97
CA PHE A 125 -3.69 0.79 -1.75
C PHE A 125 -5.19 0.84 -1.97
N TYR A 126 -5.92 0.12 -1.15
CA TYR A 126 -7.35 -0.16 -1.32
C TYR A 126 -8.22 0.76 -0.49
N PHE A 127 -9.21 1.36 -1.14
CA PHE A 127 -10.28 2.14 -0.56
C PHE A 127 -11.61 1.51 -0.98
N PRO A 128 -12.33 0.84 -0.07
CA PRO A 128 -13.58 0.15 -0.41
C PRO A 128 -14.64 1.15 -0.85
N GLY A 129 -15.35 0.84 -1.93
CA GLY A 129 -16.51 1.60 -2.37
C GLY A 129 -17.75 1.27 -1.55
N SER A 130 -18.80 2.07 -1.72
CA SER A 130 -20.12 1.82 -1.08
C SER A 130 -20.90 0.68 -1.75
N ASP A 131 -20.55 0.33 -2.98
CA ASP A 131 -21.15 -0.77 -3.75
C ASP A 131 -20.07 -1.77 -4.14
N PRO A 132 -20.03 -2.99 -3.57
CA PRO A 132 -19.02 -4.00 -3.87
C PRO A 132 -19.09 -4.52 -5.31
N ASP A 133 -20.25 -4.43 -5.97
CA ASP A 133 -20.45 -4.79 -7.38
C ASP A 133 -20.32 -3.57 -8.30
N GLY A 134 -19.96 -2.44 -7.73
CA GLY A 134 -19.83 -1.15 -8.39
C GLY A 134 -18.58 -1.01 -9.26
N LYS A 135 -18.43 0.18 -9.79
CA LYS A 135 -17.24 0.52 -10.58
C LYS A 135 -16.05 0.69 -9.68
N TYR A 136 -14.89 0.28 -10.18
CA TYR A 136 -13.62 0.55 -9.54
C TYR A 136 -12.75 1.48 -10.40
N ALA A 137 -11.77 2.11 -9.76
CA ALA A 137 -10.76 2.93 -10.42
C ALA A 137 -9.36 2.56 -9.91
N ILE A 138 -8.38 2.56 -10.81
CA ILE A 138 -6.96 2.52 -10.45
C ILE A 138 -6.40 3.92 -10.67
N VAL A 139 -5.85 4.50 -9.63
CA VAL A 139 -5.25 5.85 -9.63
C VAL A 139 -3.75 5.71 -9.61
N MET A 140 -3.08 6.37 -10.53
CA MET A 140 -1.63 6.50 -10.59
C MET A 140 -1.26 7.97 -10.42
N GLY A 141 -0.68 8.33 -9.28
CA GLY A 141 -0.14 9.67 -9.06
C GLY A 141 1.31 9.74 -9.51
N GLY A 142 1.72 10.87 -10.09
CA GLY A 142 3.11 11.10 -10.44
C GLY A 142 3.31 12.05 -11.62
N ASN A 143 4.45 12.72 -11.63
CA ASN A 143 4.81 13.67 -12.68
C ASN A 143 5.39 12.91 -13.88
N ALA A 144 4.59 12.75 -14.93
CA ALA A 144 4.97 12.03 -16.16
C ALA A 144 5.58 10.63 -15.89
N LEU A 145 5.09 9.92 -14.86
CA LEU A 145 5.56 8.61 -14.41
C LEU A 145 7.02 8.59 -13.91
N THR A 146 7.65 9.74 -13.73
CA THR A 146 9.04 9.84 -13.26
C THR A 146 9.19 9.80 -11.73
N ILE A 147 8.10 10.06 -11.03
CA ILE A 147 7.99 9.97 -9.56
C ILE A 147 6.66 9.35 -9.16
N ASN A 148 6.61 8.80 -7.96
CA ASN A 148 5.38 8.32 -7.36
C ASN A 148 4.71 9.44 -6.56
N GLY A 149 3.66 10.03 -7.12
CA GLY A 149 2.85 11.07 -6.47
C GLY A 149 1.73 10.52 -5.57
N THR A 150 1.97 9.40 -4.89
CA THR A 150 0.94 8.70 -4.11
C THR A 150 0.24 9.63 -3.12
N PHE A 151 0.98 10.40 -2.34
CA PHE A 151 0.40 11.25 -1.30
C PHE A 151 -0.21 12.55 -1.83
N GLY A 152 0.47 13.24 -2.74
CA GLY A 152 0.04 14.55 -3.23
C GLY A 152 -1.01 14.49 -4.34
N GLU A 153 -1.13 13.36 -5.02
CA GLU A 153 -2.00 13.19 -6.18
C GLU A 153 -2.88 11.94 -6.07
N GLY A 154 -2.28 10.80 -5.68
CA GLY A 154 -2.97 9.52 -5.60
C GLY A 154 -4.03 9.49 -4.52
N LEU A 155 -3.66 9.76 -3.28
CA LEU A 155 -4.57 9.72 -2.13
C LEU A 155 -5.72 10.73 -2.23
N PRO A 156 -5.50 12.02 -2.55
CA PRO A 156 -6.60 12.98 -2.68
C PRO A 156 -7.56 12.58 -3.79
N THR A 157 -7.06 12.12 -4.95
CA THR A 157 -7.91 11.62 -6.04
C THR A 157 -8.70 10.37 -5.61
N ALA A 158 -8.06 9.48 -4.87
CA ALA A 158 -8.73 8.29 -4.34
C ALA A 158 -9.85 8.65 -3.36
N TRP A 159 -9.62 9.62 -2.48
CA TRP A 159 -10.65 10.11 -1.58
C TRP A 159 -11.87 10.66 -2.33
N GLU A 160 -11.66 11.53 -3.32
CA GLU A 160 -12.76 12.09 -4.10
C GLU A 160 -13.57 11.03 -4.85
N LEU A 161 -12.92 9.99 -5.37
CA LEU A 161 -13.61 8.89 -6.04
C LEU A 161 -14.34 7.98 -5.04
N HIS A 162 -13.73 7.73 -3.87
CA HIS A 162 -14.35 6.99 -2.79
C HIS A 162 -15.64 7.68 -2.31
N GLU A 163 -15.62 9.00 -2.10
CA GLU A 163 -16.81 9.79 -1.74
C GLU A 163 -17.93 9.69 -2.79
N LYS A 164 -17.59 9.40 -4.02
CA LYS A 164 -18.56 9.13 -5.11
C LYS A 164 -19.00 7.67 -5.18
N GLY A 165 -18.58 6.84 -4.23
CA GLY A 165 -18.97 5.44 -4.09
C GLY A 165 -18.12 4.44 -4.86
N TYR A 166 -17.06 4.87 -5.54
CA TYR A 166 -16.16 3.95 -6.25
C TYR A 166 -15.31 3.14 -5.28
N THR A 167 -15.06 1.88 -5.63
CA THR A 167 -13.89 1.16 -5.11
C THR A 167 -12.64 1.72 -5.77
N VAL A 168 -11.64 2.14 -4.97
CA VAL A 168 -10.45 2.78 -5.52
C VAL A 168 -9.19 2.04 -5.09
N PHE A 169 -8.31 1.85 -6.05
CA PHE A 169 -6.95 1.37 -5.82
C PHE A 169 -5.96 2.46 -6.23
N VAL A 170 -5.09 2.86 -5.31
CA VAL A 170 -3.96 3.72 -5.68
C VAL A 170 -2.78 2.82 -5.98
N LEU A 171 -2.33 2.82 -7.23
CA LEU A 171 -1.18 2.05 -7.66
C LEU A 171 0.10 2.79 -7.36
N ARG A 172 0.92 2.21 -6.51
CA ARG A 172 2.31 2.54 -6.40
C ARG A 172 3.08 1.69 -7.39
N TYR A 173 3.80 2.33 -8.27
CA TYR A 173 4.49 1.70 -9.40
C TYR A 173 5.99 2.02 -9.37
N ARG A 174 6.78 1.28 -10.13
CA ARG A 174 8.20 1.60 -10.36
C ARG A 174 8.30 2.86 -11.22
N ALA A 175 8.80 3.94 -10.62
CA ALA A 175 8.95 5.21 -11.35
C ALA A 175 10.02 5.08 -12.45
N TRP A 176 9.87 5.85 -13.51
CA TRP A 176 10.63 5.71 -14.76
C TRP A 176 12.10 6.17 -14.71
N THR A 177 12.65 6.48 -13.57
CA THR A 177 13.93 7.19 -13.49
C THR A 177 15.13 6.40 -13.99
N ASP A 178 15.12 5.06 -13.99
CA ASP A 178 16.31 4.28 -14.33
C ASP A 178 16.03 2.97 -15.09
N LEU A 179 14.80 2.61 -15.35
CA LEU A 179 14.46 1.26 -15.81
C LEU A 179 14.11 1.15 -17.30
N GLY A 180 14.32 2.17 -18.09
CA GLY A 180 14.28 2.16 -19.58
C GLY A 180 13.08 1.50 -20.30
N ASP A 181 12.34 0.62 -19.65
CA ASP A 181 11.51 -0.40 -20.27
C ASP A 181 10.02 -0.32 -19.87
N ASN A 182 9.41 0.87 -19.90
CA ASN A 182 7.97 0.99 -19.65
C ASN A 182 7.48 0.36 -18.31
N ALA A 183 8.32 0.27 -17.29
CA ALA A 183 8.00 -0.35 -16.02
C ALA A 183 6.67 0.15 -15.42
N PRO A 184 6.33 1.45 -15.41
CA PRO A 184 5.04 1.91 -14.91
C PRO A 184 3.84 1.31 -15.67
N LEU A 185 3.96 1.10 -16.97
CA LEU A 185 2.89 0.51 -17.78
C LEU A 185 2.78 -1.00 -17.59
N GLN A 186 3.91 -1.69 -17.37
CA GLN A 186 3.91 -3.10 -17.00
C GLN A 186 3.25 -3.29 -15.63
N ASP A 187 3.60 -2.44 -14.65
CA ASP A 187 3.02 -2.47 -13.31
C ASP A 187 1.51 -2.21 -13.34
N LEU A 188 1.06 -1.26 -14.16
CA LEU A 188 -0.37 -1.04 -14.37
C LEU A 188 -1.04 -2.26 -15.01
N GLY A 189 -0.42 -2.85 -16.04
CA GLY A 189 -0.96 -4.06 -16.69
C GLY A 189 -1.12 -5.22 -15.72
N ASN A 190 -0.14 -5.44 -14.83
CA ASN A 190 -0.23 -6.47 -13.81
C ASN A 190 -1.26 -6.12 -12.72
N ALA A 191 -1.35 -4.86 -12.32
CA ALA A 191 -2.35 -4.40 -11.34
C ALA A 191 -3.81 -4.55 -11.84
N VAL A 192 -4.05 -4.43 -13.16
CA VAL A 192 -5.39 -4.65 -13.76
C VAL A 192 -5.75 -6.13 -13.77
N ASN A 193 -4.77 -7.02 -13.85
CA ASN A 193 -4.97 -8.47 -13.89
C ASN A 193 -4.88 -9.14 -12.51
N PHE A 194 -4.55 -8.38 -11.47
CA PHE A 194 -4.47 -8.82 -10.09
C PHE A 194 -5.86 -9.06 -9.49
#